data_f1eaa2a6962c580d12c127bdfc805a0d
#
_entry.id   f1eaa2a6962c580d12c127bdfc805a0d
#
_cell.length_a   1.000
_cell.length_b   1.000
_cell.length_c   1.000
_cell.angle_alpha   90.00
_cell.angle_beta   90.00
_cell.angle_gamma   90.00
#
_symmetry.space_group_name_H-M   'P 1'
#
loop_
_entity.id
_entity.type
_entity.pdbx_description
1 polymer ?
#
loop_
_entity_poly.entity_id
_entity_poly.type
_entity_poly.pdbx_seq_one_letter_code
_entity_poly.pdbx_strand_id
1 'polypeptide(L)'
;ISMLKLIKKRVLSLTKEEILDVTLILLQYLVPTLKLFGFTLLFSIPLGMIVALLKMCKFKPISWLTNIYILIMRGTPLMLQIIAIYYAIPYLKINENLPDFLKNILSGIDIQGEGFMFRAVLTAFVLNYAAYFAEIFRGGIESIPKGQYEAAAALGFGRAQTFFHIILPQVIKRIVPASSNEVVILVKDTSLANIVAYAEITLKAQQQMQIYSSLTPPVSYTHLRAH
;
A
#
# COMPACT_ATOMS: atom_id res chain seq x y z
N ILE A 1 26.37 -40.94 -1.40
CA ILE A 1 26.91 -39.75 -0.65
C ILE A 1 27.35 -38.64 -1.65
N SER A 2 27.89 -39.00 -2.86
CA SER A 2 28.33 -38.00 -3.84
C SER A 2 27.17 -37.25 -4.53
N MET A 3 26.08 -37.95 -4.85
CA MET A 3 24.91 -37.36 -5.52
C MET A 3 24.16 -36.38 -4.63
N LEU A 4 24.02 -36.68 -3.34
CA LEU A 4 23.40 -35.75 -2.35
C LEU A 4 24.26 -34.49 -2.12
N LYS A 5 25.60 -34.62 -2.17
CA LYS A 5 26.49 -33.44 -2.12
C LYS A 5 26.40 -32.58 -3.38
N LEU A 6 26.26 -33.19 -4.56
CA LEU A 6 26.08 -32.50 -5.82
C LEU A 6 24.72 -31.76 -5.89
N ILE A 7 23.63 -32.41 -5.47
CA ILE A 7 22.32 -31.82 -5.36
C ILE A 7 22.34 -30.65 -4.37
N LYS A 8 22.95 -30.84 -3.19
CA LYS A 8 23.10 -29.80 -2.17
C LYS A 8 23.93 -28.60 -2.66
N LYS A 9 24.95 -28.84 -3.49
CA LYS A 9 25.77 -27.79 -4.11
C LYS A 9 25.01 -27.04 -5.20
N ARG A 10 24.17 -27.71 -5.99
CA ARG A 10 23.36 -27.12 -7.06
C ARG A 10 22.15 -26.34 -6.53
N VAL A 11 21.58 -26.78 -5.41
CA VAL A 11 20.47 -26.08 -4.72
C VAL A 11 20.94 -24.78 -4.04
N LEU A 12 22.24 -24.64 -3.74
CA LEU A 12 22.79 -23.52 -2.98
C LEU A 12 23.62 -22.52 -3.82
N SER A 13 23.98 -22.84 -5.08
CA SER A 13 24.82 -21.94 -5.91
C SER A 13 24.42 -21.96 -7.37
N LEU A 14 24.08 -20.80 -7.89
CA LEU A 14 23.96 -20.53 -9.32
C LEU A 14 25.36 -20.31 -9.93
N THR A 15 25.52 -20.60 -11.24
CA THR A 15 26.70 -20.18 -12.00
C THR A 15 26.71 -18.64 -12.14
N LYS A 16 27.88 -18.08 -12.53
CA LYS A 16 27.99 -16.62 -12.72
C LYS A 16 27.03 -16.09 -13.78
N GLU A 17 26.82 -16.85 -14.87
CA GLU A 17 25.88 -16.48 -15.94
C GLU A 17 24.42 -16.52 -15.45
N GLU A 18 24.03 -17.59 -14.74
CA GLU A 18 22.69 -17.70 -14.14
C GLU A 18 22.41 -16.59 -13.11
N ILE A 19 23.42 -16.19 -12.33
CA ILE A 19 23.30 -15.05 -11.40
C ILE A 19 23.04 -13.75 -12.16
N LEU A 20 23.77 -13.53 -13.27
CA LEU A 20 23.59 -12.33 -14.08
C LEU A 20 22.18 -12.27 -14.67
N ASP A 21 21.72 -13.37 -15.27
CA ASP A 21 20.39 -13.47 -15.87
C ASP A 21 19.27 -13.23 -14.84
N VAL A 22 19.36 -13.89 -13.69
CA VAL A 22 18.40 -13.69 -12.60
C VAL A 22 18.41 -12.24 -12.12
N THR A 23 19.59 -11.63 -11.98
CA THR A 23 19.71 -10.24 -11.54
C THR A 23 19.05 -9.28 -12.53
N LEU A 24 19.28 -9.47 -13.83
CA LEU A 24 18.67 -8.66 -14.89
C LEU A 24 17.16 -8.79 -14.90
N ILE A 25 16.64 -10.01 -14.75
CA ILE A 25 15.20 -10.27 -14.65
C ILE A 25 14.63 -9.55 -13.41
N LEU A 26 15.25 -9.68 -12.25
CA LEU A 26 14.77 -9.03 -11.02
C LEU A 26 14.78 -7.51 -11.14
N LEU A 27 15.79 -6.92 -11.78
CA LEU A 27 15.84 -5.48 -12.02
C LEU A 27 14.71 -4.99 -12.93
N GLN A 28 14.31 -5.76 -13.94
CA GLN A 28 13.15 -5.42 -14.79
C GLN A 28 11.85 -5.36 -13.96
N TYR A 29 11.67 -6.29 -13.02
CA TYR A 29 10.47 -6.35 -12.19
C TYR A 29 10.52 -5.44 -10.95
N LEU A 30 11.63 -4.76 -10.73
CA LEU A 30 11.72 -3.66 -9.76
C LEU A 30 10.83 -2.47 -10.19
N VAL A 31 10.71 -2.21 -11.49
CA VAL A 31 9.89 -1.09 -12.00
C VAL A 31 8.39 -1.24 -11.67
N PRO A 32 7.72 -2.39 -11.92
CA PRO A 32 6.34 -2.61 -11.46
C PRO A 32 6.18 -2.47 -9.95
N THR A 33 7.13 -2.96 -9.17
CA THR A 33 7.14 -2.84 -7.71
C THR A 33 7.20 -1.38 -7.27
N LEU A 34 8.14 -0.60 -7.83
CA LEU A 34 8.28 0.83 -7.55
C LEU A 34 7.08 1.65 -8.03
N LYS A 35 6.46 1.27 -9.15
CA LYS A 35 5.20 1.89 -9.61
C LYS A 35 4.09 1.68 -8.60
N LEU A 36 3.85 0.44 -8.16
CA LEU A 36 2.84 0.13 -7.15
C LEU A 36 3.09 0.91 -5.86
N PHE A 37 4.32 0.88 -5.35
CA PHE A 37 4.75 1.62 -4.17
C PHE A 37 4.51 3.13 -4.31
N GLY A 38 5.04 3.74 -5.37
CA GLY A 38 4.98 5.18 -5.59
C GLY A 38 3.54 5.69 -5.77
N PHE A 39 2.73 5.00 -6.59
CA PHE A 39 1.33 5.39 -6.78
C PHE A 39 0.50 5.16 -5.50
N THR A 40 0.78 4.11 -4.73
CA THR A 40 0.12 3.91 -3.44
C THR A 40 0.37 5.11 -2.52
N LEU A 41 1.61 5.56 -2.35
CA LEU A 41 1.92 6.73 -1.52
C LEU A 41 1.29 8.01 -2.08
N LEU A 42 1.39 8.22 -3.39
CA LEU A 42 0.87 9.41 -4.06
C LEU A 42 -0.63 9.60 -3.81
N PHE A 43 -1.42 8.52 -3.83
CA PHE A 43 -2.86 8.58 -3.65
C PHE A 43 -3.30 8.36 -2.20
N SER A 44 -2.62 7.52 -1.42
CA SER A 44 -3.04 7.22 -0.06
C SER A 44 -2.77 8.37 0.93
N ILE A 45 -1.71 9.15 0.74
CA ILE A 45 -1.40 10.28 1.62
C ILE A 45 -2.48 11.37 1.52
N PRO A 46 -2.84 11.90 0.33
CA PRO A 46 -3.92 12.88 0.22
C PRO A 46 -5.28 12.32 0.66
N LEU A 47 -5.60 11.08 0.25
CA LEU A 47 -6.83 10.44 0.65
C LEU A 47 -6.90 10.23 2.18
N GLY A 48 -5.81 9.82 2.79
CA GLY A 48 -5.70 9.68 4.24
C GLY A 48 -5.91 11.01 4.98
N MET A 49 -5.41 12.12 4.42
CA MET A 49 -5.66 13.45 4.97
C MET A 49 -7.16 13.81 4.89
N ILE A 50 -7.80 13.56 3.76
CA ILE A 50 -9.26 13.78 3.60
C ILE A 50 -10.03 12.93 4.61
N VAL A 51 -9.70 11.65 4.74
CA VAL A 51 -10.34 10.72 5.68
C VAL A 51 -10.14 11.17 7.12
N ALA A 52 -8.94 11.65 7.49
CA ALA A 52 -8.68 12.21 8.82
C ALA A 52 -9.59 13.40 9.13
N LEU A 53 -9.71 14.34 8.20
CA LEU A 53 -10.57 15.51 8.34
C LEU A 53 -12.05 15.14 8.44
N LEU A 54 -12.52 14.17 7.64
CA LEU A 54 -13.88 13.64 7.71
C LEU A 54 -14.16 12.97 9.07
N LYS A 55 -13.20 12.22 9.61
CA LYS A 55 -13.33 11.61 10.94
C LYS A 55 -13.42 12.64 12.05
N MET A 56 -12.68 13.74 11.93
CA MET A 56 -12.68 14.86 12.90
C MET A 56 -13.84 15.84 12.71
N CYS A 57 -14.68 15.64 11.69
CA CYS A 57 -15.80 16.50 11.40
C CYS A 57 -16.84 16.46 12.53
N LYS A 58 -17.44 17.63 12.83
CA LYS A 58 -18.49 17.75 13.86
C LYS A 58 -19.79 17.03 13.49
N PHE A 59 -20.03 16.76 12.21
CA PHE A 59 -21.22 16.06 11.74
C PHE A 59 -21.09 14.57 12.00
N LYS A 60 -21.74 14.11 13.07
CA LYS A 60 -21.63 12.74 13.59
C LYS A 60 -21.83 11.61 12.56
N PRO A 61 -22.82 11.66 11.63
CA PRO A 61 -23.00 10.59 10.64
C PRO A 61 -21.78 10.39 9.75
N ILE A 62 -21.14 11.46 9.27
CA ILE A 62 -19.93 11.38 8.44
C ILE A 62 -18.78 10.80 9.26
N SER A 63 -18.55 11.32 10.45
CA SER A 63 -17.50 10.84 11.35
C SER A 63 -17.69 9.36 11.70
N TRP A 64 -18.92 8.90 11.92
CA TRP A 64 -19.25 7.51 12.21
C TRP A 64 -18.97 6.60 11.01
N LEU A 65 -19.42 6.99 9.80
CA LEU A 65 -19.18 6.23 8.57
C LEU A 65 -17.67 6.12 8.28
N THR A 66 -16.95 7.21 8.44
CA THR A 66 -15.48 7.24 8.27
C THR A 66 -14.78 6.33 9.28
N ASN A 67 -15.29 6.28 10.53
CA ASN A 67 -14.76 5.39 11.54
C ASN A 67 -14.97 3.91 11.18
N ILE A 68 -16.14 3.55 10.63
CA ILE A 68 -16.40 2.20 10.13
C ILE A 68 -15.42 1.82 9.02
N TYR A 69 -15.21 2.73 8.05
CA TYR A 69 -14.24 2.51 6.99
C TYR A 69 -12.84 2.22 7.55
N ILE A 70 -12.35 3.06 8.47
CA ILE A 70 -11.03 2.88 9.09
C ILE A 70 -10.97 1.54 9.86
N LEU A 71 -12.04 1.21 10.60
CA LEU A 71 -12.12 -0.04 11.36
C LEU A 71 -12.01 -1.26 10.43
N ILE A 72 -12.74 -1.27 9.33
CA ILE A 72 -12.73 -2.37 8.36
C ILE A 72 -11.34 -2.48 7.71
N MET A 73 -10.79 -1.37 7.20
CA MET A 73 -9.52 -1.39 6.47
C MET A 73 -8.33 -1.77 7.35
N ARG A 74 -8.32 -1.36 8.62
CA ARG A 74 -7.24 -1.71 9.56
C ARG A 74 -7.51 -3.01 10.32
N GLY A 75 -8.75 -3.46 10.38
CA GLY A 75 -9.17 -4.68 11.07
C GLY A 75 -9.14 -5.93 10.20
N THR A 76 -8.98 -5.80 8.88
CA THR A 76 -8.91 -6.93 7.94
C THR A 76 -7.55 -7.01 7.26
N PRO A 77 -7.03 -8.22 6.97
CA PRO A 77 -5.74 -8.38 6.28
C PRO A 77 -5.77 -7.76 4.87
N LEU A 78 -4.74 -6.98 4.52
CA LEU A 78 -4.59 -6.38 3.19
C LEU A 78 -4.70 -7.43 2.06
N MET A 79 -4.14 -8.62 2.26
CA MET A 79 -4.21 -9.72 1.30
C MET A 79 -5.66 -10.08 0.93
N LEU A 80 -6.56 -10.15 1.92
CA LEU A 80 -7.99 -10.43 1.68
C LEU A 80 -8.68 -9.27 0.96
N GLN A 81 -8.29 -8.04 1.22
CA GLN A 81 -8.81 -6.85 0.52
C GLN A 81 -8.41 -6.86 -0.96
N ILE A 82 -7.16 -7.24 -1.27
CA ILE A 82 -6.70 -7.40 -2.66
C ILE A 82 -7.54 -8.43 -3.39
N ILE A 83 -7.73 -9.62 -2.79
CA ILE A 83 -8.56 -10.69 -3.37
C ILE A 83 -10.00 -10.20 -3.57
N ALA A 84 -10.58 -9.58 -2.55
CA ALA A 84 -11.96 -9.09 -2.60
C ALA A 84 -12.15 -8.07 -3.73
N ILE A 85 -11.30 -7.06 -3.84
CA ILE A 85 -11.41 -6.02 -4.88
C ILE A 85 -11.16 -6.61 -6.27
N TYR A 86 -10.14 -7.47 -6.41
CA TYR A 86 -9.79 -8.04 -7.71
C TYR A 86 -10.89 -8.95 -8.27
N TYR A 87 -11.50 -9.80 -7.44
CA TYR A 87 -12.54 -10.74 -7.88
C TYR A 87 -13.96 -10.19 -7.78
N ALA A 88 -14.23 -9.22 -6.89
CA ALA A 88 -15.56 -8.66 -6.76
C ALA A 88 -16.02 -7.93 -8.03
N ILE A 89 -15.15 -7.15 -8.67
CA ILE A 89 -15.53 -6.37 -9.86
C ILE A 89 -15.99 -7.27 -11.01
N PRO A 90 -15.22 -8.29 -11.45
CA PRO A 90 -15.69 -9.24 -12.46
C PRO A 90 -16.96 -9.98 -12.05
N TYR A 91 -17.04 -10.44 -10.79
CA TYR A 91 -18.22 -11.14 -10.27
C TYR A 91 -19.48 -10.27 -10.32
N LEU A 92 -19.36 -9.00 -9.90
CA LEU A 92 -20.47 -8.06 -9.93
C LEU A 92 -20.90 -7.73 -11.37
N LYS A 93 -19.99 -7.67 -12.34
CA LYS A 93 -20.33 -7.45 -13.75
C LYS A 93 -21.18 -8.56 -14.37
N ILE A 94 -20.99 -9.79 -13.92
CA ILE A 94 -21.73 -10.96 -14.42
C ILE A 94 -23.14 -11.06 -13.77
N ASN A 95 -23.33 -10.39 -12.63
CA ASN A 95 -24.59 -10.50 -11.89
C ASN A 95 -25.69 -9.63 -12.51
N GLU A 96 -26.67 -10.27 -13.13
CA GLU A 96 -27.82 -9.62 -13.80
C GLU A 96 -28.78 -8.93 -12.80
N ASN A 97 -28.79 -9.34 -11.53
CA ASN A 97 -29.69 -8.81 -10.50
C ASN A 97 -29.22 -7.51 -9.84
N LEU A 98 -28.12 -6.93 -10.31
CA LEU A 98 -27.62 -5.67 -9.79
C LEU A 98 -28.52 -4.48 -10.18
N PRO A 99 -28.69 -3.49 -9.28
CA PRO A 99 -29.34 -2.23 -9.62
C PRO A 99 -28.67 -1.53 -10.80
N ASP A 100 -29.45 -0.91 -11.67
CA ASP A 100 -28.96 -0.30 -12.92
C ASP A 100 -27.89 0.77 -12.71
N PHE A 101 -27.95 1.52 -11.61
CA PHE A 101 -26.92 2.51 -11.29
C PHE A 101 -25.54 1.86 -11.06
N LEU A 102 -25.48 0.68 -10.43
CA LEU A 102 -24.24 -0.08 -10.23
C LEU A 102 -23.76 -0.69 -11.55
N LYS A 103 -24.67 -1.21 -12.38
CA LYS A 103 -24.32 -1.69 -13.73
C LYS A 103 -23.67 -0.60 -14.55
N ASN A 104 -24.22 0.62 -14.53
CA ASN A 104 -23.67 1.78 -15.25
C ASN A 104 -22.26 2.16 -14.75
N ILE A 105 -22.04 2.16 -13.45
CA ILE A 105 -20.70 2.41 -12.87
C ILE A 105 -19.70 1.33 -13.29
N LEU A 106 -20.10 0.06 -13.19
CA LEU A 106 -19.25 -1.08 -13.50
C LEU A 106 -18.99 -1.23 -15.01
N SER A 107 -19.93 -0.81 -15.88
CA SER A 107 -19.77 -0.91 -17.34
C SER A 107 -18.55 -0.16 -17.84
N GLY A 108 -18.20 0.98 -17.22
CA GLY A 108 -17.02 1.77 -17.55
C GLY A 108 -15.67 1.14 -17.12
N ILE A 109 -15.69 0.08 -16.32
CA ILE A 109 -14.46 -0.57 -15.86
C ILE A 109 -14.08 -1.68 -16.85
N ASP A 110 -12.98 -1.51 -17.59
CA ASP A 110 -12.43 -2.58 -18.42
C ASP A 110 -11.73 -3.62 -17.55
N ILE A 111 -12.32 -4.83 -17.49
CA ILE A 111 -11.80 -5.98 -16.72
C ILE A 111 -10.90 -6.91 -17.55
N GLN A 112 -10.89 -6.75 -18.88
CA GLN A 112 -10.08 -7.58 -19.78
C GLN A 112 -8.78 -6.88 -20.17
N GLY A 113 -8.68 -5.56 -19.97
CA GLY A 113 -7.50 -4.79 -20.30
C GLY A 113 -6.29 -5.12 -19.40
N GLU A 114 -5.09 -5.10 -19.98
CA GLU A 114 -3.82 -5.40 -19.29
C GLU A 114 -3.61 -4.61 -17.99
N GLY A 115 -4.21 -3.42 -17.88
CA GLY A 115 -4.11 -2.57 -16.69
C GLY A 115 -5.08 -2.88 -15.56
N PHE A 116 -6.05 -3.80 -15.73
CA PHE A 116 -7.06 -4.08 -14.71
C PHE A 116 -6.45 -4.60 -13.40
N MET A 117 -5.55 -5.57 -13.51
CA MET A 117 -4.87 -6.14 -12.35
C MET A 117 -4.13 -5.07 -11.54
N PHE A 118 -3.36 -4.22 -12.20
CA PHE A 118 -2.65 -3.11 -11.54
C PHE A 118 -3.64 -2.15 -10.84
N ARG A 119 -4.72 -1.74 -11.53
CA ARG A 119 -5.72 -0.84 -10.97
C ARG A 119 -6.42 -1.44 -9.74
N ALA A 120 -6.80 -2.71 -9.81
CA ALA A 120 -7.47 -3.40 -8.70
C ALA A 120 -6.54 -3.51 -7.47
N VAL A 121 -5.29 -3.95 -7.68
CA VAL A 121 -4.28 -4.02 -6.63
C VAL A 121 -4.00 -2.63 -6.05
N LEU A 122 -3.74 -1.64 -6.90
CA LEU A 122 -3.50 -0.27 -6.47
C LEU A 122 -4.66 0.29 -5.64
N THR A 123 -5.91 0.04 -6.05
CA THR A 123 -7.10 0.48 -5.30
C THR A 123 -7.13 -0.13 -3.90
N ALA A 124 -6.87 -1.44 -3.77
CA ALA A 124 -6.80 -2.10 -2.47
C ALA A 124 -5.73 -1.46 -1.56
N PHE A 125 -4.53 -1.26 -2.10
CA PHE A 125 -3.43 -0.63 -1.38
C PHE A 125 -3.77 0.81 -0.96
N VAL A 126 -4.27 1.63 -1.89
CA VAL A 126 -4.61 3.03 -1.61
C VAL A 126 -5.67 3.13 -0.53
N LEU A 127 -6.74 2.34 -0.59
CA LEU A 127 -7.79 2.34 0.42
C LEU A 127 -7.26 1.88 1.78
N ASN A 128 -6.47 0.83 1.82
CA ASN A 128 -5.90 0.33 3.07
C ASN A 128 -4.96 1.36 3.71
N TYR A 129 -3.95 1.82 2.96
CA TYR A 129 -2.96 2.77 3.48
C TYR A 129 -3.54 4.15 3.79
N ALA A 130 -4.59 4.60 3.08
CA ALA A 130 -5.30 5.82 3.44
C ALA A 130 -5.92 5.75 4.84
N ALA A 131 -6.41 4.58 5.27
CA ALA A 131 -6.92 4.39 6.62
C ALA A 131 -5.81 4.47 7.69
N TYR A 132 -4.61 3.94 7.40
CA TYR A 132 -3.45 4.08 8.29
C TYR A 132 -2.98 5.52 8.38
N PHE A 133 -2.78 6.19 7.24
CA PHE A 133 -2.39 7.61 7.23
C PHE A 133 -3.44 8.50 7.89
N ALA A 134 -4.74 8.20 7.75
CA ALA A 134 -5.79 8.96 8.41
C ALA A 134 -5.64 8.97 9.93
N GLU A 135 -5.33 7.83 10.54
CA GLU A 135 -5.10 7.74 11.98
C GLU A 135 -3.81 8.45 12.41
N ILE A 136 -2.74 8.36 11.61
CA ILE A 136 -1.49 9.07 11.87
C ILE A 136 -1.73 10.58 11.86
N PHE A 137 -2.42 11.09 10.83
CA PHE A 137 -2.71 12.52 10.71
C PHE A 137 -3.63 13.02 11.82
N ARG A 138 -4.71 12.29 12.12
CA ARG A 138 -5.60 12.60 13.23
C ARG A 138 -4.84 12.64 14.56
N GLY A 139 -4.08 11.59 14.88
CA GLY A 139 -3.29 11.52 16.09
C GLY A 139 -2.24 12.64 16.19
N GLY A 140 -1.60 13.00 15.06
CA GLY A 140 -0.69 14.13 14.99
C GLY A 140 -1.37 15.47 15.32
N ILE A 141 -2.54 15.73 14.76
CA ILE A 141 -3.30 16.96 15.00
C ILE A 141 -3.80 17.01 16.46
N GLU A 142 -4.39 15.93 16.96
CA GLU A 142 -4.93 15.85 18.32
C GLU A 142 -3.83 15.89 19.40
N SER A 143 -2.61 15.54 19.06
CA SER A 143 -1.48 15.57 20.00
C SER A 143 -1.00 17.00 20.33
N ILE A 144 -1.41 18.02 19.56
CA ILE A 144 -1.01 19.41 19.81
C ILE A 144 -1.77 19.95 21.04
N PRO A 145 -1.06 20.45 22.07
CA PRO A 145 -1.70 21.00 23.26
C PRO A 145 -2.62 22.17 22.92
N LYS A 146 -3.78 22.23 23.61
CA LYS A 146 -4.74 23.33 23.45
C LYS A 146 -4.13 24.71 23.71
N GLY A 147 -3.17 24.79 24.64
CA GLY A 147 -2.44 26.02 24.93
C GLY A 147 -1.75 26.67 23.72
N GLN A 148 -1.37 25.88 22.68
CA GLN A 148 -0.84 26.44 21.43
C GLN A 148 -1.91 27.25 20.67
N TYR A 149 -3.14 26.79 20.66
CA TYR A 149 -4.27 27.51 20.05
C TYR A 149 -4.67 28.73 20.86
N GLU A 150 -4.65 28.63 22.19
CA GLU A 150 -4.97 29.72 23.11
C GLU A 150 -3.91 30.84 23.05
N ALA A 151 -2.63 30.48 23.04
CA ALA A 151 -1.53 31.44 22.90
C ALA A 151 -1.57 32.17 21.54
N ALA A 152 -1.86 31.45 20.45
CA ALA A 152 -2.03 32.05 19.14
C ALA A 152 -3.20 33.02 19.09
N ALA A 153 -4.31 32.67 19.72
CA ALA A 153 -5.48 33.55 19.82
C ALA A 153 -5.18 34.81 20.64
N ALA A 154 -4.46 34.68 21.75
CA ALA A 154 -4.02 35.82 22.56
C ALA A 154 -3.09 36.80 21.81
N LEU A 155 -2.32 36.28 20.85
CA LEU A 155 -1.47 37.09 19.95
C LEU A 155 -2.23 37.66 18.73
N GLY A 156 -3.57 37.43 18.65
CA GLY A 156 -4.40 37.95 17.56
C GLY A 156 -4.34 37.15 16.26
N PHE A 157 -3.75 35.95 16.25
CA PHE A 157 -3.74 35.10 15.07
C PHE A 157 -5.15 34.59 14.72
N GLY A 158 -5.53 34.73 13.46
CA GLY A 158 -6.74 34.11 12.92
C GLY A 158 -6.58 32.57 12.85
N ARG A 159 -7.72 31.84 12.80
CA ARG A 159 -7.74 30.36 12.79
C ARG A 159 -6.86 29.74 11.70
N ALA A 160 -6.90 30.26 10.48
CA ALA A 160 -6.07 29.80 9.37
C ALA A 160 -4.58 30.07 9.62
N GLN A 161 -4.23 31.27 10.09
CA GLN A 161 -2.86 31.63 10.43
C GLN A 161 -2.30 30.74 11.55
N THR A 162 -3.10 30.51 12.61
CA THR A 162 -2.74 29.58 13.70
C THR A 162 -2.45 28.20 13.13
N PHE A 163 -3.34 27.67 12.29
CA PHE A 163 -3.18 26.34 11.72
C PHE A 163 -1.92 26.24 10.85
N PHE A 164 -1.76 27.10 9.85
CA PHE A 164 -0.65 26.96 8.89
C PHE A 164 0.71 27.35 9.46
N HIS A 165 0.80 28.35 10.34
CA HIS A 165 2.08 28.87 10.83
C HIS A 165 2.53 28.24 12.15
N ILE A 166 1.61 27.77 12.98
CA ILE A 166 1.93 27.27 14.32
C ILE A 166 1.69 25.76 14.43
N ILE A 167 0.46 25.31 14.08
CA ILE A 167 0.04 23.94 14.32
C ILE A 167 0.64 22.97 13.29
N LEU A 168 0.46 23.23 12.01
CA LEU A 168 0.88 22.36 10.91
C LEU A 168 2.38 22.01 10.95
N PRO A 169 3.31 22.93 11.18
CA PRO A 169 4.74 22.60 11.32
C PRO A 169 5.04 21.66 12.49
N GLN A 170 4.29 21.79 13.59
CA GLN A 170 4.43 20.91 14.74
C GLN A 170 3.84 19.53 14.45
N VAL A 171 2.67 19.47 13.80
CA VAL A 171 2.02 18.23 13.36
C VAL A 171 2.95 17.44 12.44
N ILE A 172 3.54 18.08 11.42
CA ILE A 172 4.46 17.43 10.48
C ILE A 172 5.58 16.72 11.24
N LYS A 173 6.24 17.43 12.19
CA LYS A 173 7.32 16.82 12.99
C LYS A 173 6.86 15.60 13.79
N ARG A 174 5.61 15.56 14.23
CA ARG A 174 5.06 14.45 15.02
C ARG A 174 4.62 13.26 14.19
N ILE A 175 4.12 13.50 12.97
CA ILE A 175 3.64 12.43 12.10
C ILE A 175 4.76 11.76 11.28
N VAL A 176 5.88 12.45 11.03
CA VAL A 176 7.00 11.93 10.22
C VAL A 176 7.49 10.57 10.69
N PRO A 177 7.77 10.32 12.00
CA PRO A 177 8.27 9.02 12.43
C PRO A 177 7.27 7.88 12.15
N ALA A 178 5.99 8.10 12.46
CA ALA A 178 4.94 7.11 12.20
C ALA A 178 4.72 6.88 10.71
N SER A 179 4.69 7.96 9.91
CA SER A 179 4.56 7.87 8.46
C SER A 179 5.74 7.15 7.82
N SER A 180 6.96 7.39 8.29
CA SER A 180 8.16 6.69 7.79
C SER A 180 8.09 5.19 8.05
N ASN A 181 7.57 4.78 9.22
CA ASN A 181 7.36 3.37 9.52
C ASN A 181 6.35 2.73 8.55
N GLU A 182 5.22 3.39 8.26
CA GLU A 182 4.25 2.89 7.27
C GLU A 182 4.82 2.80 5.86
N VAL A 183 5.69 3.74 5.46
CA VAL A 183 6.40 3.68 4.17
C VAL A 183 7.29 2.44 4.08
N VAL A 184 8.02 2.11 5.15
CA VAL A 184 8.86 0.90 5.21
C VAL A 184 8.00 -0.37 5.17
N ILE A 185 6.86 -0.39 5.87
CA ILE A 185 5.91 -1.51 5.82
C ILE A 185 5.36 -1.67 4.40
N LEU A 186 4.96 -0.58 3.74
CA LEU A 186 4.45 -0.60 2.37
C LEU A 186 5.43 -1.24 1.39
N VAL A 187 6.73 -0.95 1.50
CA VAL A 187 7.75 -1.62 0.66
C VAL A 187 7.68 -3.14 0.81
N LYS A 188 7.47 -3.65 2.01
CA LYS A 188 7.32 -5.10 2.25
C LYS A 188 5.98 -5.62 1.73
N ASP A 189 4.91 -4.87 1.95
CA ASP A 189 3.55 -5.26 1.59
C ASP A 189 3.32 -5.33 0.08
N THR A 190 4.12 -4.64 -0.75
CA THR A 190 4.02 -4.78 -2.22
C THR A 190 4.10 -6.24 -2.67
N SER A 191 4.77 -7.11 -1.91
CA SER A 191 4.83 -8.55 -2.18
C SER A 191 3.48 -9.26 -2.07
N LEU A 192 2.51 -8.71 -1.32
CA LEU A 192 1.17 -9.30 -1.20
C LEU A 192 0.39 -9.26 -2.53
N ALA A 193 0.81 -8.41 -3.46
CA ALA A 193 0.22 -8.34 -4.79
C ALA A 193 0.38 -9.64 -5.60
N ASN A 194 1.33 -10.50 -5.22
CA ASN A 194 1.55 -11.80 -5.85
C ASN A 194 0.35 -12.76 -5.72
N ILE A 195 -0.54 -12.55 -4.73
CA ILE A 195 -1.73 -13.38 -4.50
C ILE A 195 -2.68 -13.40 -5.70
N VAL A 196 -2.72 -12.31 -6.46
CA VAL A 196 -3.48 -12.20 -7.70
C VAL A 196 -2.57 -12.31 -8.94
N ALA A 197 -1.37 -12.88 -8.78
CA ALA A 197 -0.34 -13.05 -9.82
C ALA A 197 0.15 -11.73 -10.44
N TYR A 198 0.04 -10.60 -9.72
CA TYR A 198 0.67 -9.36 -10.17
C TYR A 198 2.19 -9.54 -10.24
N ALA A 199 2.75 -9.32 -11.43
CA ALA A 199 4.16 -9.57 -11.71
C ALA A 199 5.03 -8.48 -11.07
N GLU A 200 5.40 -8.68 -9.83
CA GLU A 200 6.34 -7.87 -9.05
C GLU A 200 7.59 -8.69 -8.72
N ILE A 201 8.58 -8.03 -8.12
CA ILE A 201 9.92 -8.62 -7.90
C ILE A 201 9.89 -9.91 -7.05
N THR A 202 8.99 -10.03 -6.05
CA THR A 202 8.90 -11.23 -5.20
C THR A 202 8.37 -12.43 -5.96
N LEU A 203 7.30 -12.22 -6.77
CA LEU A 203 6.75 -13.28 -7.61
C LEU A 203 7.80 -13.80 -8.58
N LYS A 204 8.57 -12.90 -9.21
CA LYS A 204 9.63 -13.29 -10.15
C LYS A 204 10.78 -14.00 -9.44
N ALA A 205 11.18 -13.56 -8.25
CA ALA A 205 12.19 -14.27 -7.47
C ALA A 205 11.75 -15.69 -7.12
N GLN A 206 10.49 -15.91 -6.76
CA GLN A 206 9.93 -17.24 -6.50
C GLN A 206 9.90 -18.11 -7.77
N GLN A 207 9.52 -17.54 -8.91
CA GLN A 207 9.54 -18.26 -10.18
C GLN A 207 10.96 -18.68 -10.60
N GLN A 208 11.95 -17.80 -10.44
CA GLN A 208 13.35 -18.12 -10.70
C GLN A 208 13.89 -19.20 -9.76
N MET A 209 13.48 -19.17 -8.48
CA MET A 209 13.80 -20.23 -7.53
C MET A 209 13.33 -21.61 -8.02
N GLN A 210 12.12 -21.67 -8.58
CA GLN A 210 11.57 -22.92 -9.12
C GLN A 210 12.33 -23.38 -10.37
N ILE A 211 12.68 -22.47 -11.27
CA ILE A 211 13.40 -22.77 -12.51
C ILE A 211 14.80 -23.33 -12.19
N TYR A 212 15.54 -22.66 -11.33
CA TYR A 212 16.91 -23.05 -11.03
C TYR A 212 17.02 -24.05 -9.86
N SER A 213 15.89 -24.41 -9.24
CA SER A 213 15.86 -25.23 -8.01
C SER A 213 16.84 -24.74 -6.93
N SER A 214 16.96 -23.41 -6.82
CA SER A 214 17.91 -22.74 -5.91
C SER A 214 17.22 -21.67 -5.07
N LEU A 215 17.69 -21.49 -3.83
CA LEU A 215 17.23 -20.43 -2.92
C LEU A 215 17.95 -19.08 -3.16
N THR A 216 18.97 -19.03 -4.01
CA THR A 216 19.75 -17.81 -4.28
C THR A 216 18.90 -16.63 -4.79
N PRO A 217 17.96 -16.82 -5.74
CA PRO A 217 17.13 -15.70 -6.22
C PRO A 217 16.33 -14.98 -5.12
N PRO A 218 15.57 -15.68 -4.24
CA PRO A 218 14.84 -14.99 -3.18
C PRO A 218 15.75 -14.39 -2.11
N VAL A 219 16.92 -14.96 -1.85
CA VAL A 219 17.89 -14.40 -0.90
C VAL A 219 18.50 -13.10 -1.46
N SER A 220 18.87 -13.06 -2.74
CA SER A 220 19.35 -11.84 -3.40
C SER A 220 18.31 -10.72 -3.36
N TYR A 221 17.05 -11.05 -3.61
CA TYR A 221 15.94 -10.12 -3.52
C TYR A 221 15.77 -9.54 -2.10
N THR A 222 15.84 -10.37 -1.06
CA THR A 222 15.72 -9.89 0.32
C THR A 222 16.84 -8.92 0.71
N HIS A 223 18.06 -9.14 0.21
CA HIS A 223 19.15 -8.19 0.40
C HIS A 223 18.91 -6.84 -0.28
N LEU A 224 18.39 -6.83 -1.52
CA LEU A 224 18.02 -5.59 -2.21
C LEU A 224 16.91 -4.80 -1.52
N ARG A 225 16.05 -5.48 -0.75
CA ARG A 225 14.92 -4.87 -0.04
C ARG A 225 15.25 -4.42 1.39
N ALA A 226 16.32 -4.94 1.98
CA ALA A 226 16.71 -4.65 3.36
C ALA A 226 17.64 -3.43 3.49
N HIS A 227 18.16 -2.90 2.38
CA HIS A 227 18.98 -1.69 2.27
C HIS A 227 18.24 -0.59 1.51
#